data_a5888bdfa6a3fa2e53585e19bc2fa8cc
#
_entry.id   a5888bdfa6a3fa2e53585e19bc2fa8cc
#
_cell.length_a   1.000
_cell.length_b   1.000
_cell.length_c   1.000
_cell.angle_alpha   90.00
_cell.angle_beta   90.00
_cell.angle_gamma   90.00
#
_symmetry.space_group_name_H-M   'P 1'
#
loop_
_entity.id
_entity.type
_entity.pdbx_description
1 polymer ?
#
loop_
_entity_poly.entity_id
_entity_poly.type
_entity_poly.pdbx_seq_one_letter_code
_entity_poly.pdbx_strand_id
1 'polypeptide(L)'
;MGYPVRGLSYPNGSYSKEIINALPSLGIRYARTVTSTMSFAMPENFLEWNPTCHHNKNLLELGQQFVDLFKKQYLYMMYVWGHSYEFTNQNNWELMEDFCKLVGGRDDIWYATNIEILDY
;
A
#
# COMPACT_ATOMS: atom_id res chain seq x y z
N MET A 1 22.10 -10.41 -3.70
CA MET A 1 21.76 -9.13 -4.34
C MET A 1 22.79 -8.08 -3.95
N GLY A 2 23.01 -7.09 -4.79
CA GLY A 2 23.98 -6.02 -4.50
C GLY A 2 23.49 -4.96 -3.51
N TYR A 3 22.34 -5.17 -2.88
CA TYR A 3 21.75 -4.22 -1.92
C TYR A 3 20.90 -4.99 -0.90
N PRO A 4 20.69 -4.43 0.31
CA PRO A 4 19.87 -5.10 1.31
C PRO A 4 18.38 -5.11 0.92
N VAL A 5 17.72 -6.23 1.15
CA VAL A 5 16.28 -6.36 0.99
C VAL A 5 15.64 -6.14 2.35
N ARG A 6 14.78 -5.14 2.47
CA ARG A 6 14.21 -4.71 3.76
C ARG A 6 12.72 -4.99 3.91
N GLY A 7 12.08 -5.43 2.84
CA GLY A 7 10.64 -5.68 2.87
C GLY A 7 10.19 -6.72 1.89
N LEU A 8 8.96 -7.18 2.09
CA LEU A 8 8.34 -8.17 1.21
C LEU A 8 6.81 -7.99 1.19
N SER A 9 6.15 -8.69 0.30
CA SER A 9 4.72 -8.95 0.39
C SER A 9 4.54 -10.45 0.58
N TYR A 10 3.63 -10.81 1.48
CA TYR A 10 3.42 -12.23 1.82
C TYR A 10 2.90 -12.99 0.61
N PRO A 11 3.57 -14.07 0.17
CA PRO A 11 3.11 -14.87 -0.96
C PRO A 11 1.68 -15.38 -0.73
N ASN A 12 0.80 -15.13 -1.68
CA ASN A 12 -0.63 -15.47 -1.60
C ASN A 12 -1.33 -14.86 -0.36
N GLY A 13 -0.73 -13.84 0.25
CA GLY A 13 -1.25 -13.23 1.46
C GLY A 13 -1.15 -14.10 2.71
N SER A 14 -0.43 -15.20 2.65
CA SER A 14 -0.32 -16.17 3.74
C SER A 14 0.82 -15.79 4.71
N TYR A 15 0.51 -15.71 6.00
CA TYR A 15 1.49 -15.43 7.03
C TYR A 15 1.00 -15.94 8.39
N SER A 16 1.90 -15.93 9.38
CA SER A 16 1.58 -16.34 10.75
C SER A 16 2.38 -15.48 11.74
N LYS A 17 2.03 -15.55 13.01
CA LYS A 17 2.79 -14.87 14.07
C LYS A 17 4.25 -15.33 14.12
N GLU A 18 4.48 -16.62 13.86
CA GLU A 18 5.84 -17.17 13.82
C GLU A 18 6.67 -16.53 12.73
N ILE A 19 6.09 -16.35 11.53
CA ILE A 19 6.75 -15.68 10.41
C ILE A 19 7.03 -14.22 10.77
N ILE A 20 6.03 -13.52 11.30
CA ILE A 20 6.19 -12.11 11.71
C ILE A 20 7.35 -11.98 12.71
N ASN A 21 7.44 -12.89 13.68
CA ASN A 21 8.48 -12.85 14.70
C ASN A 21 9.87 -13.18 14.16
N ALA A 22 9.95 -13.97 13.08
CA ALA A 22 11.21 -14.35 12.47
C ALA A 22 11.81 -13.30 11.53
N LEU A 23 10.99 -12.47 10.91
CA LEU A 23 11.42 -11.53 9.87
C LEU A 23 12.45 -10.50 10.33
N PRO A 24 12.34 -9.89 11.53
CA PRO A 24 13.33 -8.91 11.96
C PRO A 24 14.75 -9.44 12.02
N SER A 25 14.94 -10.69 12.41
CA SER A 25 16.29 -11.31 12.45
C SER A 25 16.88 -11.50 11.07
N LEU A 26 16.06 -11.46 10.01
CA LEU A 26 16.49 -11.55 8.62
C LEU A 26 16.70 -10.19 7.96
N GLY A 27 16.51 -9.09 8.72
CA GLY A 27 16.65 -7.74 8.21
C GLY A 27 15.40 -7.19 7.52
N ILE A 28 14.28 -7.91 7.60
CA ILE A 28 13.01 -7.47 7.01
C ILE A 28 12.30 -6.53 7.97
N ARG A 29 11.97 -5.34 7.52
CA ARG A 29 11.38 -4.28 8.34
C ARG A 29 9.92 -4.05 8.05
N TYR A 30 9.41 -4.47 6.89
CA TYR A 30 8.00 -4.36 6.56
C TYR A 30 7.56 -5.55 5.70
N ALA A 31 6.29 -5.88 5.81
CA ALA A 31 5.69 -6.94 5.01
C ALA A 31 4.20 -6.63 4.79
N ARG A 32 3.80 -6.60 3.53
CA ARG A 32 2.43 -6.26 3.15
C ARG A 32 1.56 -7.51 3.11
N THR A 33 0.37 -7.37 3.69
CA THR A 33 -0.69 -8.39 3.60
C THR A 33 -1.61 -8.11 2.41
N VAL A 34 -2.68 -8.87 2.30
CA VAL A 34 -3.74 -8.63 1.30
C VAL A 34 -5.07 -8.26 1.94
N THR A 35 -5.07 -7.94 3.23
CA THR A 35 -6.27 -7.54 3.96
C THR A 35 -6.59 -6.08 3.69
N SER A 36 -7.68 -5.82 2.98
CA SER A 36 -8.12 -4.45 2.69
C SER A 36 -8.76 -3.83 3.92
N THR A 37 -8.22 -2.71 4.38
CA THR A 37 -8.75 -1.99 5.55
C THR A 37 -9.84 -1.00 5.19
N MET A 38 -9.87 -0.54 3.94
CA MET A 38 -10.72 0.56 3.47
C MET A 38 -10.52 1.83 4.30
N SER A 39 -9.31 1.99 4.83
CA SER A 39 -8.92 3.06 5.77
C SER A 39 -7.64 3.71 5.29
N PHE A 40 -7.44 4.96 5.69
CA PHE A 40 -6.23 5.72 5.41
C PHE A 40 -5.32 5.84 6.63
N ALA A 41 -5.58 5.05 7.66
CA ALA A 41 -4.77 5.06 8.87
C ALA A 41 -3.39 4.46 8.62
N MET A 42 -2.39 4.97 9.33
CA MET A 42 -1.05 4.37 9.33
C MET A 42 -1.09 2.99 9.98
N PRO A 43 -0.23 2.05 9.57
CA PRO A 43 -0.24 0.72 10.15
C PRO A 43 0.24 0.74 11.61
N GLU A 44 -0.32 -0.14 12.44
CA GLU A 44 0.13 -0.34 13.80
C GLU A 44 1.39 -1.23 13.85
N ASN A 45 1.49 -2.17 12.91
CA ASN A 45 2.63 -3.07 12.80
C ASN A 45 3.05 -3.16 11.33
N PHE A 46 4.25 -2.66 11.00
CA PHE A 46 4.74 -2.67 9.62
C PHE A 46 5.04 -4.08 9.09
N LEU A 47 5.18 -5.08 9.96
CA LEU A 47 5.31 -6.47 9.52
C LEU A 47 3.97 -7.14 9.21
N GLU A 48 2.88 -6.44 9.48
CA GLU A 48 1.52 -6.80 9.12
C GLU A 48 0.85 -5.59 8.49
N TRP A 49 1.44 -5.11 7.41
CA TRP A 49 1.01 -3.87 6.75
C TRP A 49 -0.18 -4.16 5.85
N ASN A 50 -1.36 -3.88 6.38
CA ASN A 50 -2.60 -4.06 5.63
C ASN A 50 -2.79 -2.90 4.67
N PRO A 51 -3.00 -3.16 3.36
CA PRO A 51 -3.23 -2.09 2.39
C PRO A 51 -4.61 -1.47 2.55
N THR A 52 -4.80 -0.29 1.98
CA THR A 52 -6.11 0.36 1.94
C THR A 52 -7.08 -0.48 1.10
N CYS A 53 -6.68 -0.84 -0.12
CA CYS A 53 -7.53 -1.65 -0.99
C CYS A 53 -6.71 -2.33 -2.09
N HIS A 54 -7.31 -3.38 -2.67
CA HIS A 54 -6.89 -3.90 -3.97
C HIS A 54 -7.39 -2.94 -5.05
N HIS A 55 -6.68 -2.84 -6.17
CA HIS A 55 -7.05 -1.90 -7.25
C HIS A 55 -8.45 -2.15 -7.82
N ASN A 56 -9.02 -3.33 -7.64
CA ASN A 56 -10.38 -3.66 -8.08
C ASN A 56 -11.48 -3.31 -7.07
N LYS A 57 -11.14 -2.70 -5.93
CA LYS A 57 -12.07 -2.45 -4.83
C LYS A 57 -12.21 -0.94 -4.58
N ASN A 58 -13.21 -0.33 -5.22
CA ASN A 58 -13.57 1.07 -4.99
C ASN A 58 -12.39 2.05 -5.12
N LEU A 59 -11.48 1.78 -6.05
CA LEU A 59 -10.23 2.53 -6.16
C LEU A 59 -10.46 4.03 -6.37
N LEU A 60 -11.33 4.40 -7.30
CA LEU A 60 -11.57 5.81 -7.61
C LEU A 60 -12.33 6.53 -6.48
N GLU A 61 -13.29 5.85 -5.85
CA GLU A 61 -14.03 6.40 -4.72
C GLU A 61 -13.09 6.68 -3.54
N LEU A 62 -12.24 5.70 -3.22
CA LEU A 62 -11.26 5.85 -2.13
C LEU A 62 -10.21 6.91 -2.48
N GLY A 63 -9.77 6.95 -3.73
CA GLY A 63 -8.85 7.98 -4.19
C GLY A 63 -9.44 9.39 -4.03
N GLN A 64 -10.71 9.56 -4.38
CA GLN A 64 -11.40 10.84 -4.22
C GLN A 64 -11.53 11.20 -2.74
N GLN A 65 -11.89 10.25 -1.90
CA GLN A 65 -11.95 10.47 -0.45
C GLN A 65 -10.59 10.88 0.11
N PHE A 66 -9.51 10.25 -0.37
CA PHE A 66 -8.16 10.56 0.09
C PHE A 66 -7.74 11.97 -0.28
N VAL A 67 -8.01 12.42 -1.52
CA VAL A 67 -7.64 13.77 -1.95
C VAL A 67 -8.49 14.85 -1.27
N ASP A 68 -9.69 14.49 -0.84
CA ASP A 68 -10.61 15.41 -0.16
C ASP A 68 -10.40 15.48 1.35
N LEU A 69 -9.49 14.64 1.91
CA LEU A 69 -9.24 14.63 3.34
C LEU A 69 -8.68 15.96 3.85
N PHE A 70 -9.17 16.37 5.01
CA PHE A 70 -8.63 17.51 5.74
C PHE A 70 -7.45 17.03 6.60
N LYS A 71 -6.22 17.27 6.11
CA LYS A 71 -5.01 16.58 6.60
C LYS A 71 -4.19 17.36 7.63
N LYS A 72 -4.75 18.37 8.27
CA LYS A 72 -3.95 19.28 9.11
C LYS A 72 -3.48 18.68 10.43
N GLN A 73 -4.12 17.64 10.96
CA GLN A 73 -3.86 17.13 12.30
C GLN A 73 -3.35 15.69 12.33
N TYR A 74 -3.50 14.93 11.25
CA TYR A 74 -3.21 13.51 11.23
C TYR A 74 -2.42 13.13 9.98
N LEU A 75 -1.59 12.10 10.12
CA LEU A 75 -0.99 11.45 8.97
C LEU A 75 -1.97 10.42 8.41
N TYR A 76 -2.29 10.57 7.14
CA TYR A 76 -3.11 9.61 6.42
C TYR A 76 -2.28 8.95 5.34
N MET A 77 -2.57 7.70 5.04
CA MET A 77 -1.87 6.91 4.04
C MET A 77 -2.88 6.20 3.16
N MET A 78 -2.62 6.19 1.85
CA MET A 78 -3.35 5.35 0.92
C MET A 78 -2.39 4.33 0.33
N TYR A 79 -2.68 3.05 0.52
CA TYR A 79 -1.85 1.95 0.05
C TYR A 79 -2.69 1.04 -0.85
N VAL A 80 -2.41 1.07 -2.13
CA VAL A 80 -3.12 0.27 -3.13
C VAL A 80 -2.20 -0.85 -3.60
N TRP A 81 -2.75 -2.03 -3.78
CA TRP A 81 -2.00 -3.17 -4.30
C TRP A 81 -2.75 -3.87 -5.40
N GLY A 82 -2.06 -4.73 -6.12
CA GLY A 82 -2.63 -5.53 -7.19
C GLY A 82 -1.55 -6.12 -8.06
N HIS A 83 -1.96 -6.77 -9.13
CA HIS A 83 -1.05 -7.36 -10.10
C HIS A 83 -1.33 -6.76 -11.47
N SER A 84 -0.25 -6.43 -12.21
CA SER A 84 -0.39 -5.81 -13.53
C SER A 84 -1.15 -6.69 -14.53
N TYR A 85 -1.01 -8.01 -14.45
CA TYR A 85 -1.73 -8.91 -15.35
C TYR A 85 -3.24 -8.84 -15.19
N GLU A 86 -3.71 -8.44 -13.99
CA GLU A 86 -5.14 -8.33 -13.72
C GLU A 86 -5.81 -7.25 -14.55
N PHE A 87 -5.09 -6.16 -14.86
CA PHE A 87 -5.61 -5.09 -15.74
C PHE A 87 -5.82 -5.60 -17.16
N THR A 88 -4.91 -6.41 -17.68
CA THR A 88 -5.03 -7.01 -19.00
C THR A 88 -6.20 -8.02 -19.03
N ASN A 89 -6.29 -8.89 -18.02
CA ASN A 89 -7.32 -9.92 -17.95
C ASN A 89 -8.73 -9.31 -17.83
N GLN A 90 -8.86 -8.19 -17.15
CA GLN A 90 -10.15 -7.52 -16.92
C GLN A 90 -10.38 -6.34 -17.86
N ASN A 91 -9.42 -6.05 -18.74
CA ASN A 91 -9.47 -4.95 -19.69
C ASN A 91 -9.80 -3.61 -19.02
N ASN A 92 -9.14 -3.32 -17.88
CA ASN A 92 -9.43 -2.12 -17.09
C ASN A 92 -8.21 -1.23 -16.84
N TRP A 93 -7.29 -1.15 -17.81
CA TRP A 93 -6.14 -0.23 -17.73
C TRP A 93 -6.57 1.23 -17.54
N GLU A 94 -7.73 1.59 -18.06
CA GLU A 94 -8.30 2.93 -17.90
C GLU A 94 -8.53 3.29 -16.42
N LEU A 95 -8.88 2.30 -15.60
CA LEU A 95 -9.06 2.48 -14.16
C LEU A 95 -7.76 2.99 -13.52
N MET A 96 -6.63 2.39 -13.85
CA MET A 96 -5.33 2.82 -13.33
C MET A 96 -4.97 4.21 -13.84
N GLU A 97 -5.22 4.47 -15.11
CA GLU A 97 -4.99 5.78 -15.71
C GLU A 97 -5.79 6.88 -15.01
N ASP A 98 -7.08 6.63 -14.81
CA ASP A 98 -7.97 7.56 -14.13
C ASP A 98 -7.54 7.79 -12.68
N PHE A 99 -7.12 6.74 -11.99
CA PHE A 99 -6.62 6.85 -10.62
C PHE A 99 -5.36 7.70 -10.56
N CYS A 100 -4.40 7.46 -11.46
CA CYS A 100 -3.17 8.23 -11.53
C CYS A 100 -3.43 9.71 -11.83
N LYS A 101 -4.40 10.00 -12.68
CA LYS A 101 -4.81 11.39 -12.94
C LYS A 101 -5.43 12.05 -11.72
N LEU A 102 -6.20 11.29 -10.96
CA LEU A 102 -6.87 11.79 -9.76
C LEU A 102 -5.89 12.13 -8.66
N VAL A 103 -4.93 11.25 -8.38
CA VAL A 103 -4.04 11.39 -7.22
C VAL A 103 -2.65 11.92 -7.56
N GLY A 104 -2.27 11.92 -8.84
CA GLY A 104 -0.94 12.31 -9.27
C GLY A 104 -0.73 13.82 -9.32
N GLY A 105 0.53 14.25 -9.21
CA GLY A 105 0.91 15.65 -9.40
C GLY A 105 0.37 16.62 -8.36
N ARG A 106 -0.01 16.17 -7.17
CA ARG A 106 -0.57 17.02 -6.12
C ARG A 106 0.51 17.43 -5.12
N ASP A 107 0.53 18.70 -4.77
CA ASP A 107 1.50 19.25 -3.80
C ASP A 107 1.21 18.81 -2.35
N ASP A 108 -0.01 18.37 -2.08
CA ASP A 108 -0.45 17.95 -0.74
C ASP A 108 -0.31 16.45 -0.50
N ILE A 109 0.28 15.70 -1.45
CA ILE A 109 0.52 14.27 -1.31
C ILE A 109 2.01 13.98 -1.46
N TRP A 110 2.54 13.22 -0.51
CA TRP A 110 3.89 12.68 -0.60
C TRP A 110 3.83 11.30 -1.24
N TYR A 111 4.43 11.16 -2.43
CA TYR A 111 4.53 9.89 -3.14
C TYR A 111 5.81 9.21 -2.72
N ALA A 112 5.70 8.11 -1.98
CA ALA A 112 6.85 7.52 -1.32
C ALA A 112 6.89 6.00 -1.51
N THR A 113 8.09 5.44 -1.41
CA THR A 113 8.28 4.00 -1.31
C THR A 113 7.91 3.51 0.09
N ASN A 114 7.70 2.21 0.21
CA ASN A 114 7.34 1.63 1.50
C ASN A 114 8.38 1.92 2.58
N ILE A 115 9.66 1.78 2.25
CA ILE A 115 10.74 2.01 3.23
C ILE A 115 10.83 3.48 3.64
N GLU A 116 10.57 4.40 2.73
CA GLU A 116 10.54 5.82 3.05
C GLU A 116 9.44 6.15 4.05
N ILE A 117 8.26 5.54 3.90
CA ILE A 117 7.15 5.73 4.83
C ILE A 117 7.51 5.17 6.21
N LEU A 118 8.10 3.97 6.24
CA LEU A 118 8.50 3.34 7.50
C LEU A 118 9.55 4.18 8.23
N ASP A 119 10.47 4.79 7.50
CA ASP A 119 11.57 5.58 8.09
C ASP A 119 11.16 7.01 8.43
N TYR A 120 10.00 7.44 8.00
CA TYR A 120 9.47 8.76 8.38
C TYR A 120 9.09 8.77 9.85
#